data_75fe58bdd71e15ec1d55703b3dd2a446
#
_entry.id   75fe58bdd71e15ec1d55703b3dd2a446
#
_cell.length_a   1.000
_cell.length_b   1.000
_cell.length_c   1.000
_cell.angle_alpha   90.00
_cell.angle_beta   90.00
_cell.angle_gamma   90.00
#
_symmetry.space_group_name_H-M   'P 1'
#
loop_
_entity.id
_entity.type
_entity.pdbx_description
1 polymer ?
#
loop_
_entity_poly.entity_id
_entity_poly.type
_entity_poly.pdbx_seq_one_letter_code
_entity_poly.pdbx_strand_id
1 'polypeptide(L)'
;DQGDGLYTSPTGATPVADELYTIEVNASGYTSVSATNRIPTAVQINSIDTVSSTNSDGQTILETTINFQDPPTNENYYMVEVLVKGTWIDFFEGDTIEFREPLEISCNDVNVETVNRFNFGGFENTYLYLMLKDENFDGEDYALTFSVINYAELKDLELFGEIRLVNTSEAYFNYLKSFNMYQSARGNP
;
A
#
# COMPACT_ATOMS: atom_id res chain seq x y z
N ASP A 1 0.22 -24.80 -15.21
CA ASP A 1 -0.22 -24.11 -16.42
C ASP A 1 -1.61 -24.60 -16.78
N GLN A 2 -2.56 -23.71 -16.89
CA GLN A 2 -3.94 -24.02 -17.30
C GLN A 2 -4.17 -23.85 -18.81
N GLY A 3 -3.11 -23.59 -19.55
CA GLY A 3 -3.09 -23.58 -21.02
C GLY A 3 -3.29 -22.21 -21.66
N ASP A 4 -3.56 -21.17 -20.88
CA ASP A 4 -3.78 -19.77 -21.34
C ASP A 4 -2.75 -18.78 -20.78
N GLY A 5 -1.64 -19.29 -20.22
CA GLY A 5 -0.62 -18.48 -19.54
C GLY A 5 -0.96 -18.19 -18.07
N LEU A 6 -2.04 -18.73 -17.53
CA LEU A 6 -2.40 -18.61 -16.13
C LEU A 6 -1.71 -19.70 -15.29
N TYR A 7 -0.99 -19.27 -14.27
CA TYR A 7 -0.32 -20.14 -13.30
C TYR A 7 -0.94 -19.90 -11.93
N THR A 8 -1.38 -20.97 -11.29
CA THR A 8 -1.96 -20.93 -9.96
C THR A 8 -1.16 -21.80 -9.00
N SER A 9 -1.10 -21.40 -7.74
CA SER A 9 -0.55 -22.27 -6.68
C SER A 9 -1.41 -23.52 -6.52
N PRO A 10 -0.85 -24.61 -6.00
CA PRO A 10 -1.64 -25.79 -5.63
C PRO A 10 -2.79 -25.40 -4.69
N THR A 11 -3.94 -26.07 -4.87
CA THR A 11 -5.11 -25.83 -4.02
C THR A 11 -4.74 -26.07 -2.54
N GLY A 12 -4.99 -25.09 -1.68
CA GLY A 12 -4.71 -25.17 -0.24
C GLY A 12 -3.31 -24.73 0.17
N ALA A 13 -2.48 -24.22 -0.75
CA ALA A 13 -1.22 -23.59 -0.38
C ALA A 13 -1.51 -22.26 0.35
N THR A 14 -1.24 -22.25 1.67
CA THR A 14 -1.34 -21.03 2.49
C THR A 14 0.09 -20.54 2.77
N PRO A 15 0.43 -19.32 2.38
CA PRO A 15 1.73 -18.75 2.71
C PRO A 15 1.91 -18.63 4.22
N VAL A 16 3.11 -18.96 4.70
CA VAL A 16 3.51 -18.88 6.11
C VAL A 16 4.51 -17.75 6.27
N ALA A 17 4.31 -16.92 7.30
CA ALA A 17 5.26 -15.86 7.64
C ALA A 17 6.63 -16.44 7.99
N ASP A 18 7.68 -15.68 7.70
CA ASP A 18 9.11 -16.02 7.87
C ASP A 18 9.63 -17.19 7.02
N GLU A 19 8.80 -17.84 6.21
CA GLU A 19 9.27 -18.87 5.29
C GLU A 19 9.77 -18.29 3.96
N LEU A 20 10.74 -19.00 3.38
CA LEU A 20 11.30 -18.70 2.06
C LEU A 20 10.47 -19.39 0.97
N TYR A 21 10.07 -18.62 -0.01
CA TYR A 21 9.36 -19.09 -1.18
C TYR A 21 10.19 -18.86 -2.42
N THR A 22 10.36 -19.91 -3.22
CA THR A 22 11.09 -19.83 -4.49
C THR A 22 10.14 -20.06 -5.65
N ILE A 23 10.19 -19.17 -6.62
CA ILE A 23 9.58 -19.37 -7.93
C ILE A 23 10.67 -19.68 -8.95
N GLU A 24 10.46 -20.71 -9.77
CA GLU A 24 11.34 -21.06 -10.88
C GLU A 24 10.53 -21.09 -12.16
N VAL A 25 11.05 -20.45 -13.19
CA VAL A 25 10.43 -20.38 -14.52
C VAL A 25 11.35 -20.98 -15.55
N ASN A 26 10.86 -22.00 -16.23
CA ASN A 26 11.55 -22.72 -17.29
C ASN A 26 10.74 -22.61 -18.58
N ALA A 27 11.39 -22.13 -19.64
CA ALA A 27 10.81 -22.07 -20.98
C ALA A 27 11.75 -22.69 -22.02
N SER A 28 11.21 -23.41 -22.98
CA SER A 28 12.01 -24.05 -24.03
C SER A 28 12.76 -23.01 -24.85
N GLY A 29 14.09 -23.19 -25.01
CA GLY A 29 14.95 -22.26 -25.72
C GLY A 29 15.44 -21.04 -24.93
N TYR A 30 15.09 -20.95 -23.65
CA TYR A 30 15.52 -19.86 -22.77
C TYR A 30 16.25 -20.42 -21.54
N THR A 31 17.12 -19.62 -20.96
CA THR A 31 17.75 -19.95 -19.68
C THR A 31 16.70 -19.88 -18.57
N SER A 32 16.67 -20.88 -17.67
CA SER A 32 15.83 -20.87 -16.49
C SER A 32 16.13 -19.66 -15.61
N VAL A 33 15.08 -19.08 -15.04
CA VAL A 33 15.19 -18.00 -14.06
C VAL A 33 14.49 -18.40 -12.76
N SER A 34 15.07 -18.00 -11.64
CA SER A 34 14.46 -18.23 -10.33
C SER A 34 14.56 -16.99 -9.46
N ALA A 35 13.60 -16.84 -8.56
CA ALA A 35 13.61 -15.82 -7.53
C ALA A 35 13.16 -16.43 -6.20
N THR A 36 13.83 -16.05 -5.13
CA THR A 36 13.48 -16.47 -3.77
C THR A 36 13.19 -15.24 -2.94
N ASN A 37 12.11 -15.30 -2.18
CA ASN A 37 11.72 -14.22 -1.28
C ASN A 37 11.12 -14.78 0.01
N ARG A 38 11.14 -13.99 1.07
CA ARG A 38 10.52 -14.31 2.36
C ARG A 38 9.23 -13.51 2.51
N ILE A 39 8.24 -14.12 3.14
CA ILE A 39 7.03 -13.39 3.57
C ILE A 39 7.30 -12.85 4.97
N PRO A 40 7.40 -11.52 5.16
CA PRO A 40 7.63 -10.96 6.48
C PRO A 40 6.48 -11.21 7.45
N THR A 41 6.78 -11.25 8.75
CA THR A 41 5.77 -11.30 9.79
C THR A 41 4.96 -10.00 9.80
N ALA A 42 3.64 -10.12 9.91
CA ALA A 42 2.77 -8.95 9.98
C ALA A 42 3.00 -8.17 11.27
N VAL A 43 3.05 -6.84 11.16
CA VAL A 43 3.06 -5.91 12.28
C VAL A 43 1.65 -5.37 12.49
N GLN A 44 1.21 -5.29 13.75
CA GLN A 44 -0.12 -4.84 14.09
C GLN A 44 -0.16 -3.33 14.31
N ILE A 45 -1.25 -2.69 13.85
CA ILE A 45 -1.58 -1.33 14.25
C ILE A 45 -2.14 -1.41 15.68
N ASN A 46 -1.48 -0.73 16.63
CA ASN A 46 -1.85 -0.72 18.04
C ASN A 46 -3.03 0.22 18.30
N SER A 47 -3.03 1.39 17.66
CA SER A 47 -4.15 2.35 17.70
C SER A 47 -4.21 3.18 16.43
N ILE A 48 -5.40 3.72 16.18
CA ILE A 48 -5.68 4.67 15.11
C ILE A 48 -6.41 5.86 15.73
N ASP A 49 -5.85 7.05 15.57
CA ASP A 49 -6.44 8.30 15.99
C ASP A 49 -6.77 9.15 14.75
N THR A 50 -7.95 9.77 14.72
CA THR A 50 -8.38 10.57 13.58
C THR A 50 -8.92 11.93 14.02
N VAL A 51 -8.55 12.98 13.28
CA VAL A 51 -9.03 14.36 13.47
C VAL A 51 -9.52 14.90 12.14
N SER A 52 -10.80 15.32 12.10
CA SER A 52 -11.37 15.99 10.93
C SER A 52 -11.12 17.50 11.01
N SER A 53 -10.61 18.07 9.94
CA SER A 53 -10.36 19.51 9.81
C SER A 53 -10.82 20.01 8.43
N THR A 54 -10.82 21.32 8.25
CA THR A 54 -11.11 21.94 6.94
C THR A 54 -9.90 22.79 6.53
N ASN A 55 -9.41 22.56 5.32
CA ASN A 55 -8.29 23.34 4.77
C ASN A 55 -8.75 24.75 4.32
N SER A 56 -7.80 25.58 3.85
CA SER A 56 -8.06 26.93 3.35
C SER A 56 -9.02 27.00 2.17
N ASP A 57 -9.14 25.92 1.41
CA ASP A 57 -9.98 25.81 0.22
C ASP A 57 -11.38 25.27 0.55
N GLY A 58 -11.69 25.07 1.83
CA GLY A 58 -12.96 24.57 2.31
C GLY A 58 -13.15 23.05 2.19
N GLN A 59 -12.10 22.30 1.85
CA GLN A 59 -12.16 20.84 1.73
C GLN A 59 -11.98 20.20 3.11
N THR A 60 -12.76 19.17 3.38
CA THR A 60 -12.62 18.37 4.59
C THR A 60 -11.46 17.40 4.45
N ILE A 61 -10.54 17.45 5.40
CA ILE A 61 -9.37 16.57 5.49
C ILE A 61 -9.53 15.71 6.74
N LEU A 62 -9.26 14.42 6.63
CA LEU A 62 -9.13 13.53 7.76
C LEU A 62 -7.65 13.27 8.04
N GLU A 63 -7.11 13.94 9.08
CA GLU A 63 -5.80 13.62 9.59
C GLU A 63 -5.89 12.33 10.41
N THR A 64 -5.02 11.39 10.11
CA THR A 64 -4.99 10.06 10.69
C THR A 64 -3.60 9.74 11.21
N THR A 65 -3.51 9.31 12.46
CA THR A 65 -2.28 8.80 13.06
C THR A 65 -2.46 7.32 13.36
N ILE A 66 -1.57 6.48 12.81
CA ILE A 66 -1.46 5.08 13.16
C ILE A 66 -0.26 4.88 14.07
N ASN A 67 -0.44 4.12 15.16
CA ASN A 67 0.61 3.76 16.08
C ASN A 67 0.89 2.26 15.96
N PHE A 68 2.16 1.89 15.81
CA PHE A 68 2.60 0.49 15.78
C PHE A 68 3.98 0.37 16.40
N GLN A 69 4.36 -0.83 16.83
CA GLN A 69 5.70 -1.11 17.34
C GLN A 69 6.47 -1.87 16.26
N ASP A 70 7.64 -1.34 15.94
CA ASP A 70 8.57 -1.98 15.05
C ASP A 70 9.25 -3.16 15.76
N PRO A 71 9.39 -4.35 15.12
CA PRO A 71 10.15 -5.46 15.67
C PRO A 71 11.66 -5.15 15.65
N PRO A 72 12.38 -5.23 16.78
CA PRO A 72 13.82 -4.99 16.81
C PRO A 72 14.58 -6.09 16.05
N THR A 73 15.78 -5.80 15.64
CA THR A 73 16.79 -6.76 15.14
C THR A 73 16.88 -7.02 13.65
N ASN A 74 15.91 -6.62 12.86
CA ASN A 74 15.98 -6.76 11.40
C ASN A 74 15.57 -5.44 10.75
N GLU A 75 16.13 -5.10 9.60
CA GLU A 75 15.58 -4.03 8.78
C GLU A 75 14.17 -4.41 8.31
N ASN A 76 13.20 -3.57 8.65
CA ASN A 76 11.82 -3.73 8.28
C ASN A 76 11.42 -2.69 7.22
N TYR A 77 10.58 -3.13 6.30
CA TYR A 77 10.11 -2.33 5.17
C TYR A 77 8.59 -2.34 5.19
N TYR A 78 8.00 -1.15 5.23
CA TYR A 78 6.57 -0.99 5.38
C TYR A 78 5.93 -0.33 4.17
N MET A 79 4.70 -0.75 3.91
CA MET A 79 3.79 -0.06 3.00
C MET A 79 2.50 0.24 3.74
N VAL A 80 2.03 1.49 3.69
CA VAL A 80 0.74 1.90 4.25
C VAL A 80 -0.18 2.30 3.14
N GLU A 81 -1.35 1.66 3.08
CA GLU A 81 -2.42 1.93 2.14
C GLU A 81 -3.67 2.35 2.89
N VAL A 82 -4.39 3.31 2.32
CA VAL A 82 -5.77 3.62 2.72
C VAL A 82 -6.68 3.23 1.57
N LEU A 83 -7.63 2.36 1.83
CA LEU A 83 -8.53 1.84 0.81
C LEU A 83 -9.96 2.24 1.14
N VAL A 84 -10.72 2.59 0.13
CA VAL A 84 -12.17 2.72 0.23
C VAL A 84 -12.83 1.44 -0.26
N LYS A 85 -13.85 1.01 0.45
CA LYS A 85 -14.71 -0.11 0.08
C LYS A 85 -16.15 0.37 -0.04
N GLY A 86 -16.85 -0.13 -1.01
CA GLY A 86 -18.26 0.15 -1.18
C GLY A 86 -18.92 -0.82 -2.13
N THR A 87 -20.19 -0.60 -2.34
CA THR A 87 -20.97 -1.32 -3.34
C THR A 87 -21.68 -0.29 -4.22
N TRP A 88 -21.79 -0.58 -5.49
CA TRP A 88 -22.65 0.17 -6.39
C TRP A 88 -23.53 -0.80 -7.20
N ILE A 89 -24.66 -0.30 -7.67
CA ILE A 89 -25.58 -1.09 -8.49
C ILE A 89 -25.30 -0.77 -9.95
N ASP A 90 -24.96 -1.78 -10.73
CA ASP A 90 -24.91 -1.66 -12.18
C ASP A 90 -26.31 -1.37 -12.73
N PHE A 91 -26.49 -0.18 -13.30
CA PHE A 91 -27.78 0.26 -13.82
C PHE A 91 -28.24 -0.52 -15.06
N PHE A 92 -27.35 -1.22 -15.75
CA PHE A 92 -27.67 -1.98 -16.95
C PHE A 92 -28.03 -3.44 -16.63
N GLU A 93 -27.33 -4.06 -15.69
CA GLU A 93 -27.50 -5.46 -15.33
C GLU A 93 -28.27 -5.65 -14.02
N GLY A 94 -28.34 -4.61 -13.19
CA GLY A 94 -29.01 -4.63 -11.89
C GLY A 94 -28.20 -5.36 -10.81
N ASP A 95 -26.98 -5.73 -11.12
CA ASP A 95 -26.09 -6.45 -10.21
C ASP A 95 -25.43 -5.49 -9.20
N THR A 96 -25.19 -5.99 -8.00
CA THR A 96 -24.41 -5.27 -6.99
C THR A 96 -22.93 -5.59 -7.17
N ILE A 97 -22.15 -4.56 -7.48
CA ILE A 97 -20.70 -4.68 -7.65
C ILE A 97 -20.01 -4.14 -6.40
N GLU A 98 -19.18 -4.98 -5.76
CA GLU A 98 -18.27 -4.55 -4.70
C GLU A 98 -17.01 -3.94 -5.33
N PHE A 99 -16.54 -2.83 -4.77
CA PHE A 99 -15.28 -2.23 -5.17
C PHE A 99 -14.37 -1.97 -3.98
N ARG A 100 -13.08 -1.88 -4.27
CA ARG A 100 -12.03 -1.56 -3.32
C ARG A 100 -10.92 -0.82 -4.04
N GLU A 101 -10.74 0.43 -3.71
CA GLU A 101 -9.79 1.31 -4.41
C GLU A 101 -8.90 2.06 -3.42
N PRO A 102 -7.62 2.33 -3.78
CA PRO A 102 -6.75 3.15 -2.95
C PRO A 102 -7.23 4.60 -2.92
N LEU A 103 -7.13 5.22 -1.75
CA LEU A 103 -7.33 6.64 -1.56
C LEU A 103 -6.02 7.39 -1.66
N GLU A 104 -6.10 8.60 -2.15
CA GLU A 104 -4.99 9.53 -2.11
C GLU A 104 -4.75 10.02 -0.68
N ILE A 105 -3.49 9.98 -0.26
CA ILE A 105 -3.05 10.40 1.05
C ILE A 105 -1.91 11.40 0.93
N SER A 106 -1.87 12.38 1.81
CA SER A 106 -0.76 13.34 1.93
C SER A 106 0.02 13.06 3.21
N CYS A 107 1.35 13.02 3.12
CA CYS A 107 2.24 12.75 4.24
C CYS A 107 3.52 13.57 4.14
N ASN A 108 3.95 14.14 5.26
CA ASN A 108 5.18 14.93 5.40
C ASN A 108 6.22 14.26 6.31
N ASP A 109 6.01 12.99 6.67
CA ASP A 109 6.95 12.26 7.52
C ASP A 109 8.28 12.04 6.79
N VAL A 110 9.38 12.28 7.51
CA VAL A 110 10.76 12.21 6.96
C VAL A 110 11.18 10.79 6.60
N ASN A 111 10.54 9.78 7.19
CA ASN A 111 10.81 8.37 6.95
C ASN A 111 10.05 7.83 5.75
N VAL A 112 9.15 8.63 5.16
CA VAL A 112 8.41 8.23 3.96
C VAL A 112 9.24 8.45 2.71
N GLU A 113 9.43 7.40 1.93
CA GLU A 113 10.09 7.46 0.62
C GLU A 113 9.29 8.33 -0.37
N THR A 114 9.97 9.26 -1.02
CA THR A 114 9.33 10.27 -1.90
C THR A 114 9.17 9.83 -3.36
N VAL A 115 9.61 8.62 -3.70
CA VAL A 115 9.66 8.16 -5.11
C VAL A 115 8.30 7.91 -5.76
N ASN A 116 7.25 7.74 -4.97
CA ASN A 116 5.88 7.56 -5.44
C ASN A 116 4.99 8.80 -5.22
N ARG A 117 5.63 9.97 -5.07
CA ARG A 117 4.93 11.24 -4.87
C ARG A 117 4.24 11.69 -6.15
N PHE A 118 2.99 12.08 -6.03
CA PHE A 118 2.21 12.74 -7.06
C PHE A 118 1.90 14.18 -6.63
N ASN A 119 1.87 15.11 -7.59
CA ASN A 119 1.35 16.46 -7.37
C ASN A 119 -0.04 16.52 -7.97
N PHE A 120 -1.05 16.17 -7.19
CA PHE A 120 -2.43 16.18 -7.65
C PHE A 120 -3.21 17.32 -7.01
N GLY A 121 -3.93 18.10 -7.80
CA GLY A 121 -4.95 19.04 -7.33
C GLY A 121 -4.48 20.12 -6.35
N GLY A 122 -3.18 20.45 -6.30
CA GLY A 122 -2.66 21.48 -5.38
C GLY A 122 -2.24 20.95 -4.02
N PHE A 123 -2.35 19.63 -3.78
CA PHE A 123 -1.78 19.00 -2.58
C PHE A 123 -0.33 18.59 -2.84
N GLU A 124 0.56 19.11 -2.02
CA GLU A 124 1.96 18.66 -2.01
C GLU A 124 2.06 17.32 -1.28
N ASN A 125 3.04 16.49 -1.70
CA ASN A 125 3.32 15.20 -1.06
C ASN A 125 2.14 14.22 -1.03
N THR A 126 1.44 14.06 -2.16
CA THR A 126 0.34 13.11 -2.32
C THR A 126 0.84 11.75 -2.78
N TYR A 127 0.27 10.68 -2.22
CA TYR A 127 0.66 9.29 -2.46
C TYR A 127 -0.57 8.40 -2.59
N LEU A 128 -0.47 7.29 -3.33
CA LEU A 128 -1.46 6.20 -3.29
C LEU A 128 -1.14 5.17 -2.20
N TYR A 129 0.11 5.08 -1.78
CA TYR A 129 0.61 4.32 -0.64
C TYR A 129 1.89 4.94 -0.13
N LEU A 130 2.12 4.85 1.17
CA LEU A 130 3.36 5.28 1.79
C LEU A 130 4.33 4.11 1.85
N MET A 131 5.59 4.38 1.60
CA MET A 131 6.69 3.43 1.74
C MET A 131 7.65 3.94 2.82
N LEU A 132 7.93 3.12 3.82
CA LEU A 132 8.81 3.47 4.93
C LEU A 132 9.85 2.39 5.16
N LYS A 133 11.00 2.82 5.67
CA LYS A 133 12.06 1.95 6.20
C LYS A 133 12.32 2.34 7.66
N ASP A 134 12.57 1.36 8.51
CA ASP A 134 12.72 1.55 9.95
C ASP A 134 14.05 2.15 10.42
N GLU A 135 14.92 2.59 9.51
CA GLU A 135 16.27 3.11 9.83
C GLU A 135 16.33 4.07 11.03
N ASN A 136 15.25 4.81 11.28
CA ASN A 136 15.19 5.82 12.36
C ASN A 136 14.29 5.42 13.53
N PHE A 137 13.66 4.22 13.50
CA PHE A 137 12.76 3.75 14.57
C PHE A 137 12.83 2.23 14.81
N ASP A 138 13.96 1.59 14.44
CA ASP A 138 14.18 0.14 14.66
C ASP A 138 13.95 -0.25 16.13
N GLY A 139 12.99 -1.16 16.35
CA GLY A 139 12.58 -1.67 17.65
C GLY A 139 11.77 -0.69 18.51
N GLU A 140 11.34 0.45 17.98
CA GLU A 140 10.63 1.48 18.73
C GLU A 140 9.14 1.53 18.40
N ASP A 141 8.36 2.17 19.29
CA ASP A 141 7.00 2.58 18.99
C ASP A 141 7.04 3.74 17.98
N TYR A 142 6.31 3.59 16.89
CA TYR A 142 6.27 4.58 15.84
C TYR A 142 4.86 5.10 15.58
N ALA A 143 4.74 6.43 15.45
CA ALA A 143 3.49 7.13 15.15
C ALA A 143 3.59 7.78 13.77
N LEU A 144 2.90 7.20 12.77
CA LEU A 144 2.84 7.74 11.42
C LEU A 144 1.56 8.56 11.25
N THR A 145 1.72 9.85 10.92
CA THR A 145 0.61 10.75 10.65
C THR A 145 0.52 11.10 9.17
N PHE A 146 -0.68 10.97 8.62
CA PHE A 146 -1.01 11.32 7.23
C PHE A 146 -2.42 11.88 7.12
N SER A 147 -2.71 12.58 6.03
CA SER A 147 -4.04 13.13 5.75
C SER A 147 -4.69 12.38 4.59
N VAL A 148 -5.94 11.95 4.77
CA VAL A 148 -6.77 11.40 3.69
C VAL A 148 -7.44 12.57 2.97
N ILE A 149 -7.26 12.63 1.65
CA ILE A 149 -7.79 13.68 0.78
C ILE A 149 -9.22 13.30 0.36
N ASN A 150 -10.09 14.30 0.20
CA ASN A 150 -11.49 14.12 -0.22
C ASN A 150 -12.35 13.26 0.73
N TYR A 151 -12.02 13.27 2.02
CA TYR A 151 -12.76 12.50 3.03
C TYR A 151 -14.27 12.83 3.08
N ALA A 152 -14.65 14.08 2.81
CA ALA A 152 -16.06 14.50 2.84
C ALA A 152 -16.91 13.72 1.82
N GLU A 153 -16.37 13.49 0.61
CA GLU A 153 -17.07 12.74 -0.43
C GLU A 153 -17.31 11.28 -0.01
N LEU A 154 -16.35 10.68 0.71
CA LEU A 154 -16.49 9.31 1.21
C LEU A 154 -17.57 9.21 2.28
N LYS A 155 -17.63 10.18 3.19
CA LYS A 155 -18.63 10.22 4.26
C LYS A 155 -20.04 10.39 3.71
N ASP A 156 -20.20 11.23 2.70
CA ASP A 156 -21.50 11.50 2.07
C ASP A 156 -22.02 10.30 1.26
N LEU A 157 -21.10 9.41 0.82
CA LEU A 157 -21.42 8.18 0.10
C LEU A 157 -21.57 6.95 1.02
N GLU A 158 -21.48 7.12 2.35
CA GLU A 158 -21.52 6.02 3.32
C GLU A 158 -20.47 4.91 3.04
N LEU A 159 -19.32 5.30 2.50
CA LEU A 159 -18.23 4.38 2.19
C LEU A 159 -17.39 4.07 3.42
N PHE A 160 -16.79 2.88 3.44
CA PHE A 160 -15.92 2.43 4.52
C PHE A 160 -14.45 2.54 4.14
N GLY A 161 -13.65 3.19 5.02
CA GLY A 161 -12.21 3.22 4.91
C GLY A 161 -11.56 2.00 5.57
N GLU A 162 -10.49 1.50 4.97
CA GLU A 162 -9.62 0.47 5.55
C GLU A 162 -8.18 0.96 5.50
N ILE A 163 -7.49 0.95 6.63
CA ILE A 163 -6.06 1.25 6.70
C ILE A 163 -5.32 -0.08 6.81
N ARG A 164 -4.28 -0.24 5.99
CA ARG A 164 -3.41 -1.40 5.97
C ARG A 164 -1.98 -0.99 6.24
N LEU A 165 -1.38 -1.60 7.24
CA LEU A 165 0.05 -1.62 7.44
C LEU A 165 0.57 -2.99 6.96
N VAL A 166 1.38 -2.99 5.92
CA VAL A 166 1.93 -4.19 5.30
C VAL A 166 3.43 -4.20 5.52
N ASN A 167 3.94 -5.18 6.25
CA ASN A 167 5.38 -5.45 6.30
C ASN A 167 5.77 -6.16 5.01
N THR A 168 6.71 -5.57 4.26
CA THR A 168 7.14 -6.06 2.95
C THR A 168 8.54 -6.64 3.01
N SER A 169 8.89 -7.50 2.06
CA SER A 169 10.28 -7.88 1.90
C SER A 169 11.09 -6.73 1.28
N GLU A 170 12.39 -6.67 1.59
CA GLU A 170 13.32 -5.73 0.94
C GLU A 170 13.23 -5.79 -0.58
N ALA A 171 13.18 -7.00 -1.14
CA ALA A 171 13.11 -7.19 -2.59
C ALA A 171 11.84 -6.57 -3.21
N TYR A 172 10.68 -6.70 -2.55
CA TYR A 172 9.43 -6.10 -3.01
C TYR A 172 9.45 -4.58 -2.85
N PHE A 173 9.97 -4.08 -1.73
CA PHE A 173 10.15 -2.65 -1.49
C PHE A 173 11.02 -2.01 -2.57
N ASN A 174 12.19 -2.60 -2.86
CA ASN A 174 13.09 -2.12 -3.91
C ASN A 174 12.49 -2.23 -5.32
N TYR A 175 11.67 -3.26 -5.57
CA TYR A 175 10.91 -3.36 -6.81
C TYR A 175 9.94 -2.19 -6.97
N LEU A 176 9.11 -1.89 -5.95
CA LEU A 176 8.17 -0.77 -5.98
C LEU A 176 8.89 0.57 -6.17
N LYS A 177 9.99 0.77 -5.45
CA LYS A 177 10.83 1.97 -5.59
C LYS A 177 11.33 2.15 -7.02
N SER A 178 11.88 1.09 -7.61
CA SER A 178 12.39 1.11 -8.99
C SER A 178 11.27 1.34 -10.01
N PHE A 179 10.11 0.71 -9.80
CA PHE A 179 8.94 0.87 -10.67
C PHE A 179 8.42 2.31 -10.64
N ASN A 180 8.30 2.92 -9.45
CA ASN A 180 7.86 4.31 -9.29
C ASN A 180 8.85 5.30 -9.93
N MET A 181 10.16 5.08 -9.77
CA MET A 181 11.18 5.88 -10.43
C MET A 181 11.07 5.79 -11.95
N TYR A 182 10.84 4.59 -12.49
CA TYR A 182 10.67 4.38 -13.92
C TYR A 182 9.42 5.08 -14.46
N GLN A 183 8.30 5.02 -13.76
CA GLN A 183 7.07 5.72 -14.13
C GLN A 183 7.27 7.24 -14.12
N SER A 184 7.92 7.77 -13.10
CA SER A 184 8.25 9.21 -12.99
C SER A 184 9.18 9.68 -14.12
N ALA A 185 10.16 8.85 -14.51
CA ALA A 185 11.12 9.18 -15.57
C ALA A 185 10.49 9.17 -16.97
N ARG A 186 9.43 8.41 -17.19
CA ARG A 186 8.72 8.39 -18.50
C ARG A 186 7.93 9.65 -18.80
N GLY A 187 7.73 10.50 -17.80
CA GLY A 187 6.88 11.68 -17.89
C GLY A 187 5.42 11.25 -18.11
N ASN A 188 4.51 11.70 -17.29
CA ASN A 188 3.12 11.69 -17.71
C ASN A 188 3.02 12.49 -19.00
N PRO A 189 2.43 11.93 -20.09
CA PRO A 189 2.21 12.69 -21.31
C PRO A 189 1.24 13.84 -21.07
#